data_df9be7efba0987ae4ac5399c29fa4519
#
_entry.id   df9be7efba0987ae4ac5399c29fa4519
#
_cell.length_a   1.000
_cell.length_b   1.000
_cell.length_c   1.000
_cell.angle_alpha   90.00
_cell.angle_beta   90.00
_cell.angle_gamma   90.00
#
_symmetry.space_group_name_H-M   'P 1'
#
loop_
_entity.id
_entity.type
_entity.pdbx_description
1 polymer ?
#
loop_
_entity_poly.entity_id
_entity_poly.type
_entity_poly.pdbx_seq_one_letter_code
_entity_poly.pdbx_strand_id
1 'polypeptide(L)'
;EMSRGLGDVYKRQALDRHWITNRQIEAARIAMTRYMKRGGKVYITIFPDKPITKKPAETRMGSGKGNPEEWVAVVKPGRVMFEIAGVSEEIAREALRLAQHKLPIKTKIITRAKNGEDK
;
A
#
# COMPACT_ATOMS: atom_id res chain seq x y z
N GLU A 1 -10.80 -21.61 -15.68
CA GLU A 1 -10.68 -21.35 -15.41
C GLU A 1 -10.94 -20.68 -14.83
N MET A 2 -11.35 -20.84 -14.81
CA MET A 2 -11.65 -20.32 -14.19
C MET A 2 -11.33 -19.41 -13.81
N SER A 3 -11.25 -19.24 -13.83
CA SER A 3 -10.69 -18.40 -13.17
C SER A 3 -9.81 -17.59 -13.89
N ARG A 4 -10.04 -17.32 -15.03
CA ARG A 4 -9.31 -16.62 -15.71
C ARG A 4 -9.19 -15.36 -15.11
N GLY A 5 -10.06 -14.57 -14.80
CA GLY A 5 -9.87 -13.32 -14.21
C GLY A 5 -9.24 -13.40 -12.85
N LEU A 6 -9.35 -14.53 -12.20
CA LEU A 6 -8.79 -14.69 -10.92
C LEU A 6 -7.34 -15.07 -10.98
N GLY A 7 -6.83 -15.30 -12.17
CA GLY A 7 -5.43 -15.66 -12.26
C GLY A 7 -4.53 -14.48 -12.37
N ASP A 8 -5.08 -13.27 -12.50
CA ASP A 8 -4.24 -12.11 -12.64
C ASP A 8 -3.90 -11.49 -11.32
N VAL A 9 -2.79 -10.81 -11.29
CA VAL A 9 -2.37 -10.10 -10.11
C VAL A 9 -2.38 -8.62 -10.45
N TYR A 10 -3.01 -7.81 -9.61
CA TYR A 10 -3.12 -6.39 -9.86
C TYR A 10 -2.28 -5.68 -8.81
N LYS A 11 -1.49 -4.70 -9.23
CA LYS A 11 -0.54 -4.09 -8.35
C LYS A 11 -0.65 -2.58 -8.37
N ARG A 12 -0.34 -1.96 -7.26
CA ARG A 12 -0.28 -0.50 -7.17
C ARG A 12 1.19 -0.14 -7.13
N GLN A 13 1.65 0.57 -8.14
CA GLN A 13 3.06 0.89 -8.27
C GLN A 13 3.29 2.37 -8.06
N ALA A 14 4.32 2.71 -7.33
CA ALA A 14 4.62 4.10 -7.02
C ALA A 14 5.17 4.81 -8.24
N LEU A 15 4.76 6.04 -8.43
CA LEU A 15 5.29 6.86 -9.50
C LEU A 15 6.27 7.90 -8.97
N ASP A 16 6.27 8.15 -7.66
CA ASP A 16 7.13 9.13 -7.07
C ASP A 16 7.90 8.54 -5.91
N ARG A 17 8.88 9.28 -5.42
CA ARG A 17 9.62 8.84 -4.26
C ARG A 17 8.96 9.48 -3.06
N HIS A 18 8.76 8.74 -2.01
CA HIS A 18 8.10 9.28 -0.83
C HIS A 18 8.24 8.35 0.34
N TRP A 19 8.05 8.87 1.53
CA TRP A 19 8.01 8.07 2.73
C TRP A 19 6.55 7.75 3.01
N ILE A 20 6.26 6.49 3.21
CA ILE A 20 4.91 6.05 3.51
C ILE A 20 4.92 5.55 4.95
N THR A 21 4.11 6.14 5.80
CA THR A 21 4.12 5.78 7.21
C THR A 21 3.39 4.47 7.44
N ASN A 22 3.69 3.84 8.55
CA ASN A 22 3.01 2.60 8.87
C ASN A 22 1.51 2.84 9.02
N ARG A 23 1.08 4.03 9.44
CA ARG A 23 -0.34 4.29 9.53
C ARG A 23 -0.96 4.39 8.17
N GLN A 24 -0.26 4.96 7.19
CA GLN A 24 -0.80 5.05 5.85
C GLN A 24 -0.89 3.66 5.22
N ILE A 25 0.10 2.82 5.47
CA ILE A 25 0.07 1.47 4.94
C ILE A 25 -1.11 0.71 5.54
N GLU A 26 -1.32 0.85 6.84
CA GLU A 26 -2.40 0.15 7.47
C GLU A 26 -3.75 0.68 7.01
N ALA A 27 -3.88 1.97 6.82
CA ALA A 27 -5.14 2.53 6.35
C ALA A 27 -5.45 2.04 4.94
N ALA A 28 -4.43 1.94 4.09
CA ALA A 28 -4.65 1.44 2.74
C ALA A 28 -5.05 -0.03 2.78
N ARG A 29 -4.38 -0.81 3.63
CA ARG A 29 -4.71 -2.22 3.72
C ARG A 29 -6.15 -2.42 4.18
N ILE A 30 -6.58 -1.64 5.18
CA ILE A 30 -7.93 -1.78 5.67
C ILE A 30 -8.94 -1.38 4.60
N ALA A 31 -8.65 -0.32 3.85
CA ALA A 31 -9.57 0.09 2.81
C ALA A 31 -9.73 -0.98 1.75
N MET A 32 -8.62 -1.62 1.36
CA MET A 32 -8.68 -2.64 0.35
C MET A 32 -9.41 -3.89 0.86
N THR A 33 -9.07 -4.34 2.05
CA THR A 33 -9.67 -5.58 2.53
C THR A 33 -11.15 -5.38 2.85
N ARG A 34 -11.52 -4.19 3.33
CA ARG A 34 -12.92 -3.97 3.62
C ARG A 34 -13.74 -3.98 2.34
N TYR A 35 -13.21 -3.43 1.26
CA TYR A 35 -13.96 -3.43 0.02
C TYR A 35 -14.08 -4.84 -0.54
N MET A 36 -13.00 -5.62 -0.48
CA MET A 36 -13.04 -6.94 -1.04
C MET A 36 -13.76 -7.93 -0.16
N LYS A 37 -13.97 -7.56 1.07
CA LYS A 37 -14.63 -8.43 2.01
C LYS A 37 -13.91 -9.73 2.14
N ARG A 38 -14.49 -10.83 1.80
CA ARG A 38 -13.81 -12.04 1.95
C ARG A 38 -13.23 -12.54 0.73
N GLY A 39 -13.23 -11.90 -0.36
CA GLY A 39 -12.69 -12.44 -1.57
C GLY A 39 -11.27 -12.01 -1.74
N GLY A 40 -10.45 -12.82 -2.33
CA GLY A 40 -9.12 -12.41 -2.72
C GLY A 40 -8.13 -12.28 -1.60
N LYS A 41 -6.95 -11.85 -1.97
CA LYS A 41 -5.88 -11.66 -1.02
C LYS A 41 -5.15 -10.38 -1.32
N VAL A 42 -4.68 -9.73 -0.29
CA VAL A 42 -3.94 -8.49 -0.41
C VAL A 42 -2.55 -8.76 0.12
N TYR A 43 -1.54 -8.41 -0.67
CA TYR A 43 -0.16 -8.56 -0.26
C TYR A 43 0.45 -7.17 -0.17
N ILE A 44 1.16 -6.90 0.92
CA ILE A 44 1.81 -5.62 1.08
C ILE A 44 3.28 -5.87 0.92
N THR A 45 3.88 -5.24 -0.08
CA THR A 45 5.27 -5.52 -0.40
C THR A 45 6.22 -4.44 0.07
N ILE A 46 5.75 -3.45 0.79
CA ILE A 46 6.64 -2.47 1.39
C ILE A 46 6.53 -2.64 2.88
N PHE A 47 7.59 -2.30 3.57
CA PHE A 47 7.60 -2.49 5.00
C PHE A 47 8.16 -1.24 5.65
N PRO A 48 7.54 -0.74 6.71
CA PRO A 48 8.01 0.48 7.34
C PRO A 48 9.18 0.16 8.27
N ASP A 49 10.35 0.12 7.72
CA ASP A 49 11.52 -0.27 8.50
C ASP A 49 12.42 0.90 8.86
N LYS A 50 12.07 2.13 8.49
CA LYS A 50 12.92 3.24 8.82
C LYS A 50 12.27 4.03 9.93
N PRO A 51 12.89 4.14 11.10
CA PRO A 51 12.29 4.91 12.17
C PRO A 51 12.59 6.38 11.99
N ILE A 52 11.62 7.22 12.24
CA ILE A 52 11.84 8.64 12.24
C ILE A 52 11.27 9.20 13.52
N THR A 53 11.88 10.23 14.00
CA THR A 53 11.43 10.83 15.22
C THR A 53 10.62 12.05 14.92
N LYS A 54 9.38 12.09 15.42
CA LYS A 54 8.59 13.19 15.18
C LYS A 54 8.80 14.16 16.27
N LYS A 55 9.14 15.39 16.00
CA LYS A 55 9.32 16.32 17.00
C LYS A 55 8.05 16.97 17.33
N PRO A 56 7.48 16.82 18.40
CA PRO A 56 6.21 17.42 18.72
C PRO A 56 6.40 18.90 18.85
N ALA A 57 5.41 19.58 18.52
CA ALA A 57 5.49 20.97 18.55
C ALA A 57 5.91 21.48 19.89
N GLU A 58 5.46 20.96 20.89
CA GLU A 58 5.84 21.45 22.06
C GLU A 58 6.70 20.69 22.76
N THR A 59 7.71 20.39 22.32
CA THR A 59 8.42 19.47 23.02
C THR A 59 9.13 20.19 24.03
N ARG A 60 9.04 21.35 24.19
CA ARG A 60 9.66 21.95 25.07
C ARG A 60 9.72 21.37 26.31
N MET A 61 9.06 21.10 26.86
CA MET A 61 8.99 20.59 28.05
C MET A 61 9.79 19.54 28.28
N GLY A 62 10.54 19.30 27.87
CA GLY A 62 11.27 18.27 28.18
C GLY A 62 10.83 17.04 28.34
N SER A 63 9.89 16.94 28.52
CA SER A 63 9.42 15.66 28.72
C SER A 63 9.64 15.02 27.56
N GLY A 64 10.25 15.40 26.78
CA GLY A 64 10.34 14.78 25.63
C GLY A 64 10.60 13.44 25.55
N LYS A 65 10.87 12.87 26.49
CA LYS A 65 11.05 11.61 26.36
C LYS A 65 10.12 10.95 25.67
N GLY A 66 9.25 10.99 25.54
CA GLY A 66 8.36 10.22 24.84
C GLY A 66 8.25 10.65 23.49
N ASN A 67 9.20 11.07 22.82
CA ASN A 67 9.00 11.36 21.48
C ASN A 67 8.48 10.27 20.74
N PRO A 68 7.37 10.37 20.12
CA PRO A 68 6.80 9.31 19.36
C PRO A 68 7.67 9.05 18.20
N GLU A 69 7.86 7.83 17.90
CA GLU A 69 8.57 7.45 16.75
C GLU A 69 7.63 6.94 15.76
N GLU A 70 7.86 7.20 14.53
CA GLU A 70 7.03 6.66 13.48
C GLU A 70 7.90 5.86 12.59
N TRP A 71 7.37 4.83 12.02
CA TRP A 71 8.11 3.99 11.10
C TRP A 71 7.60 4.25 9.70
N VAL A 72 8.50 4.35 8.75
CA VAL A 72 8.12 4.63 7.37
C VAL A 72 8.83 3.68 6.44
N ALA A 73 8.22 3.46 5.30
CA ALA A 73 8.83 2.72 4.22
C ALA A 73 9.30 3.76 3.23
N VAL A 74 10.52 3.64 2.75
CA VAL A 74 11.05 4.56 1.76
C VAL A 74 10.70 3.96 0.43
N VAL A 75 9.84 4.64 -0.33
CA VAL A 75 9.36 4.11 -1.59
C VAL A 75 9.95 4.93 -2.71
N LYS A 76 10.45 4.27 -3.73
CA LYS A 76 11.03 4.93 -4.87
C LYS A 76 10.17 4.68 -6.09
N PRO A 77 10.31 5.50 -7.11
CA PRO A 77 9.50 5.30 -8.31
C PRO A 77 9.69 3.90 -8.87
N GLY A 78 8.63 3.29 -9.27
CA GLY A 78 8.68 1.95 -9.82
C GLY A 78 8.44 0.86 -8.80
N ARG A 79 8.45 1.19 -7.52
CA ARG A 79 8.25 0.16 -6.52
C ARG A 79 6.80 -0.25 -6.45
N VAL A 80 6.55 -1.55 -6.41
CA VAL A 80 5.20 -2.05 -6.23
C VAL A 80 4.95 -2.04 -4.73
N MET A 81 3.83 -1.48 -4.32
CA MET A 81 3.53 -1.35 -2.91
C MET A 81 2.49 -2.35 -2.45
N PHE A 82 1.47 -2.60 -3.24
CA PHE A 82 0.42 -3.52 -2.87
C PHE A 82 0.08 -4.42 -4.04
N GLU A 83 -0.35 -5.62 -3.75
CA GLU A 83 -0.78 -6.55 -4.79
C GLU A 83 -2.09 -7.16 -4.37
N ILE A 84 -2.95 -7.39 -5.31
CA ILE A 84 -4.24 -8.03 -5.05
C ILE A 84 -4.39 -9.18 -6.03
N ALA A 85 -4.79 -10.31 -5.53
CA ALA A 85 -5.02 -11.47 -6.37
C ALA A 85 -6.29 -12.16 -5.91
N GLY A 86 -6.84 -12.98 -6.77
CA GLY A 86 -7.99 -13.78 -6.38
C GLY A 86 -9.33 -13.10 -6.54
N VAL A 87 -9.41 -11.97 -7.22
CA VAL A 87 -10.68 -11.31 -7.47
C VAL A 87 -10.69 -10.84 -8.90
N SER A 88 -11.84 -10.41 -9.37
CA SER A 88 -11.97 -9.94 -10.74
C SER A 88 -11.26 -8.61 -10.88
N GLU A 89 -11.02 -8.25 -12.12
CA GLU A 89 -10.34 -7.01 -12.39
C GLU A 89 -11.11 -5.83 -11.84
N GLU A 90 -12.40 -5.85 -11.96
CA GLU A 90 -13.20 -4.75 -11.52
C GLU A 90 -13.04 -4.53 -10.02
N ILE A 91 -13.09 -5.60 -9.26
CA ILE A 91 -12.97 -5.48 -7.83
C ILE A 91 -11.55 -5.07 -7.45
N ALA A 92 -10.56 -5.63 -8.13
CA ALA A 92 -9.18 -5.30 -7.81
C ALA A 92 -8.89 -3.83 -8.09
N ARG A 93 -9.37 -3.31 -9.21
CA ARG A 93 -9.09 -1.93 -9.54
C ARG A 93 -9.76 -0.98 -8.56
N GLU A 94 -10.98 -1.30 -8.14
CA GLU A 94 -11.65 -0.42 -7.21
C GLU A 94 -10.98 -0.48 -5.83
N ALA A 95 -10.54 -1.65 -5.40
CA ALA A 95 -9.88 -1.75 -4.12
C ALA A 95 -8.57 -0.95 -4.14
N LEU A 96 -7.82 -1.05 -5.24
CA LEU A 96 -6.58 -0.31 -5.33
C LEU A 96 -6.83 1.19 -5.44
N ARG A 97 -7.95 1.58 -6.04
CA ARG A 97 -8.27 2.99 -6.10
C ARG A 97 -8.57 3.52 -4.70
N LEU A 98 -9.26 2.74 -3.89
CA LEU A 98 -9.53 3.17 -2.53
C LEU A 98 -8.24 3.28 -1.72
N ALA A 99 -7.30 2.38 -1.99
CA ALA A 99 -6.03 2.45 -1.29
C ALA A 99 -5.28 3.72 -1.67
N GLN A 100 -5.40 4.14 -2.93
CA GLN A 100 -4.70 5.33 -3.36
C GLN A 100 -5.12 6.54 -2.55
N HIS A 101 -6.37 6.61 -2.12
CA HIS A 101 -6.84 7.74 -1.37
C HIS A 101 -6.17 7.84 0.00
N LYS A 102 -5.55 6.77 0.46
CA LYS A 102 -4.90 6.78 1.75
C LYS A 102 -3.40 7.01 1.62
N LEU A 103 -2.91 7.14 0.41
CA LEU A 103 -1.48 7.27 0.19
C LEU A 103 -1.13 8.69 -0.23
N PRO A 104 0.02 9.17 0.17
CA PRO A 104 0.40 10.54 -0.13
C PRO A 104 1.11 10.74 -1.46
N ILE A 105 1.25 9.70 -2.26
CA ILE A 105 2.01 9.82 -3.49
C ILE A 105 1.18 9.35 -4.66
N LYS A 106 1.65 9.63 -5.83
CA LYS A 106 0.97 9.20 -7.02
C LYS A 106 1.36 7.79 -7.35
N THR A 107 0.42 7.01 -7.77
CA THR A 107 0.66 5.63 -8.09
C THR A 107 -0.15 5.26 -9.31
N LYS A 108 0.13 4.11 -9.87
CA LYS A 108 -0.66 3.60 -10.98
C LYS A 108 -0.92 2.14 -10.75
N ILE A 109 -1.87 1.59 -11.44
CA ILE A 109 -2.24 0.19 -11.33
C ILE A 109 -1.64 -0.53 -12.50
N ILE A 110 -0.93 -1.62 -12.24
CA ILE A 110 -0.41 -2.45 -13.30
C ILE A 110 -0.94 -3.84 -13.10
N THR A 111 -0.99 -4.60 -14.15
CA THR A 111 -1.53 -5.93 -14.12
C THR A 111 -0.49 -6.91 -14.58
N ARG A 112 -0.45 -8.07 -13.94
CA ARG A 112 0.44 -9.09 -14.35
C ARG A 112 -0.32 -10.37 -14.46
N ALA A 113 -0.22 -11.01 -15.60
CA ALA A 113 -0.94 -12.23 -15.80
C ALA A 113 -0.37 -13.31 -14.93
N LYS A 114 -1.21 -14.29 -14.60
CA LYS A 114 -0.77 -15.32 -13.77
C LYS A 114 0.36 -16.07 -14.37
N ASN A 115 0.46 -16.16 -15.66
CA ASN A 115 1.53 -16.91 -16.27
C ASN A 115 2.81 -16.11 -16.24
N GLY A 116 2.84 -15.00 -15.60
CA GLY A 116 4.07 -14.28 -15.46
C GLY A 116 4.38 -13.23 -16.45
N GLU A 117 3.54 -13.06 -17.43
CA GLU A 117 3.82 -12.07 -18.37
C GLU A 117 3.37 -10.73 -17.93
N ASP A 118 4.20 -9.71 -18.05
CA ASP A 118 3.80 -8.39 -17.65
C ASP A 118 3.18 -7.69 -18.80
N LYS A 119 2.11 -7.03 -18.58
CA LYS A 119 1.47 -6.35 -19.66
C LYS A 119 1.53 -4.88 -19.53
#